data_11df04d275a20d3e38ec34ad29a5e3fc
#
_entry.id   11df04d275a20d3e38ec34ad29a5e3fc
#
_cell.length_a   1.000
_cell.length_b   1.000
_cell.length_c   1.000
_cell.angle_alpha   90.00
_cell.angle_beta   90.00
_cell.angle_gamma   90.00
#
_symmetry.space_group_name_H-M   'P 1'
#
loop_
_entity.id
_entity.type
_entity.pdbx_description
1 polymer ?
#
loop_
_entity_poly.entity_id
_entity_poly.type
_entity_poly.pdbx_seq_one_letter_code
_entity_poly.pdbx_strand_id
1 'polypeptide(L)'
;MHRLLSLGLCNLLSPSILARVSAMSIIGRRGIHFLHKLNAENVPGALIEHGQSRLIDASLTLIRESAKLRGELVRALGGAVASTSLLGVPLGHNSSFLQGPAFAPPRIREAIWCGSTNSTTEEGKELRDPRVLTDVGDIPVQEIRDCGVEDDRLMNVISESVKLVMEQDPLRPLVLGGDHSISYPVVRAVSEKLGGPVDILHLDAHPDIYDAFEGNVYSHASSFARIMEGGYARRLLQVGIRSINIEGREQGKRFGVEQYEMRTFSRDRHFLENLKLGEGVKGVYISIDVDCLDPAFAPGVSHIEPGGLSFRDVLNILHNLQGDIVAADVVEFNPQRDTVDGMTAMVAAKLVRELAAKISK
;
A
#
# COMPACT_ATOMS: atom_id res chain seq x y z
N MET A 1 -14.11 18.05 1.47
CA MET A 1 -14.92 19.07 0.76
C MET A 1 -14.37 20.49 0.87
N HIS A 2 -14.06 21.02 2.05
CA HIS A 2 -13.52 22.40 2.19
C HIS A 2 -12.20 22.66 1.45
N ARG A 3 -11.33 21.68 1.24
CA ARG A 3 -10.04 21.85 0.52
C ARG A 3 -10.11 21.73 -1.00
N LEU A 4 -11.15 21.11 -1.57
CA LEU A 4 -11.38 21.10 -3.02
C LEU A 4 -11.84 22.49 -3.53
N LEU A 5 -12.48 23.27 -2.66
CA LEU A 5 -12.91 24.63 -2.97
C LEU A 5 -11.77 25.65 -3.06
N SER A 6 -10.62 25.39 -2.40
CA SER A 6 -9.46 26.29 -2.40
C SER A 6 -8.53 26.15 -3.61
N LEU A 7 -8.69 25.13 -4.43
CA LEU A 7 -7.78 24.81 -5.55
C LEU A 7 -8.27 25.28 -6.93
N GLY A 8 -9.37 26.06 -7.02
CA GLY A 8 -9.86 26.58 -8.29
C GLY A 8 -10.39 25.53 -9.27
N LEU A 9 -10.40 24.25 -8.89
CA LEU A 9 -10.83 23.11 -9.73
C LEU A 9 -12.35 22.95 -9.81
N CYS A 10 -13.12 23.71 -9.02
CA CYS A 10 -14.59 23.66 -9.04
C CYS A 10 -15.21 24.04 -10.38
N ASN A 11 -14.52 24.76 -11.24
CA ASN A 11 -15.04 25.18 -12.54
C ASN A 11 -14.92 24.08 -13.62
N LEU A 12 -14.22 22.97 -13.34
CA LEU A 12 -14.02 21.88 -14.31
C LEU A 12 -14.92 20.66 -14.06
N LEU A 13 -15.62 20.61 -12.91
CA LEU A 13 -16.50 19.50 -12.55
C LEU A 13 -17.96 19.97 -12.57
N SER A 14 -18.84 19.22 -13.26
CA SER A 14 -20.26 19.54 -13.26
C SER A 14 -20.86 19.38 -11.85
N PRO A 15 -21.86 20.21 -11.47
CA PRO A 15 -22.53 20.12 -10.17
C PRO A 15 -23.10 18.73 -9.86
N SER A 16 -23.43 17.94 -10.88
CA SER A 16 -23.92 16.57 -10.76
C SER A 16 -22.87 15.58 -10.26
N ILE A 17 -21.58 15.79 -10.56
CA ILE A 17 -20.46 14.95 -10.10
C ILE A 17 -20.16 15.23 -8.62
N LEU A 18 -20.16 16.51 -8.22
CA LEU A 18 -19.98 16.91 -6.81
C LEU A 18 -21.11 16.37 -5.92
N ALA A 19 -22.35 16.40 -6.40
CA ALA A 19 -23.52 15.86 -5.69
C ALA A 19 -23.45 14.33 -5.55
N ARG A 20 -22.95 13.60 -6.56
CA ARG A 20 -22.80 12.14 -6.52
C ARG A 20 -21.72 11.70 -5.53
N VAL A 21 -20.57 12.35 -5.49
CA VAL A 21 -19.49 12.05 -4.52
C VAL A 21 -19.97 12.29 -3.08
N SER A 22 -20.73 13.36 -2.83
CA SER A 22 -21.30 13.64 -1.51
C SER A 22 -22.39 12.63 -1.12
N ALA A 23 -23.23 12.20 -2.06
CA ALA A 23 -24.28 11.19 -1.83
C ALA A 23 -23.70 9.80 -1.55
N MET A 24 -22.60 9.40 -2.23
CA MET A 24 -21.93 8.10 -2.03
C MET A 24 -21.30 8.00 -0.64
N SER A 25 -20.70 9.07 -0.12
CA SER A 25 -20.17 9.11 1.26
C SER A 25 -21.27 8.91 2.32
N ILE A 26 -22.48 9.42 2.07
CA ILE A 26 -23.65 9.28 2.97
C ILE A 26 -24.23 7.86 2.89
N ILE A 27 -24.26 7.26 1.69
CA ILE A 27 -24.77 5.91 1.48
C ILE A 27 -23.86 4.87 2.15
N GLY A 28 -22.53 5.02 2.05
CA GLY A 28 -21.57 4.16 2.72
C GLY A 28 -21.76 4.14 4.23
N ARG A 29 -21.84 5.32 4.88
CA ARG A 29 -22.06 5.44 6.32
C ARG A 29 -23.41 4.87 6.79
N ARG A 30 -24.47 5.01 6.01
CA ARG A 30 -25.79 4.45 6.34
C ARG A 30 -25.83 2.92 6.16
N GLY A 31 -25.13 2.39 5.16
CA GLY A 31 -24.98 0.95 4.96
C GLY A 31 -24.25 0.26 6.11
N ILE A 32 -23.15 0.85 6.57
CA ILE A 32 -22.35 0.36 7.70
C ILE A 32 -23.20 0.33 8.99
N HIS A 33 -23.93 1.40 9.29
CA HIS A 33 -24.80 1.46 10.48
C HIS A 33 -25.94 0.44 10.43
N PHE A 34 -26.44 0.11 9.25
CA PHE A 34 -27.44 -0.93 9.05
C PHE A 34 -26.86 -2.33 9.28
N LEU A 35 -25.64 -2.62 8.82
CA LEU A 35 -24.99 -3.91 8.99
C LEU A 35 -24.53 -4.17 10.43
N HIS A 36 -24.07 -3.16 11.17
CA HIS A 36 -23.84 -3.28 12.61
C HIS A 36 -25.09 -3.67 13.42
N LYS A 37 -26.28 -3.27 12.96
CA LYS A 37 -27.53 -3.71 13.55
C LYS A 37 -27.94 -5.15 13.17
N LEU A 38 -27.42 -5.67 12.06
CA LEU A 38 -27.72 -7.04 11.59
C LEU A 38 -26.92 -8.13 12.33
N ASN A 39 -25.82 -7.81 12.98
CA ASN A 39 -25.06 -8.74 13.83
C ASN A 39 -25.71 -9.02 15.21
N ALA A 40 -26.92 -8.55 15.45
CA ALA A 40 -27.69 -8.93 16.64
C ALA A 40 -28.26 -10.34 16.48
N GLU A 41 -28.25 -11.13 17.55
CA GLU A 41 -28.38 -12.59 17.71
C GLU A 41 -29.58 -13.32 17.05
N ASN A 42 -30.29 -12.78 16.06
CA ASN A 42 -31.45 -13.41 15.44
C ASN A 42 -31.64 -13.10 13.95
N VAL A 43 -30.59 -12.77 13.22
CA VAL A 43 -30.70 -12.47 11.76
C VAL A 43 -30.38 -13.74 10.96
N PRO A 44 -31.23 -14.18 10.01
CA PRO A 44 -30.90 -15.31 9.13
C PRO A 44 -29.57 -15.09 8.38
N GLY A 45 -28.71 -16.14 8.36
CA GLY A 45 -27.39 -16.07 7.70
C GLY A 45 -27.43 -15.53 6.26
N ALA A 46 -28.46 -15.91 5.48
CA ALA A 46 -28.65 -15.41 4.12
C ALA A 46 -28.83 -13.87 4.02
N LEU A 47 -29.40 -13.23 5.05
CA LEU A 47 -29.50 -11.76 5.08
C LEU A 47 -28.18 -11.10 5.44
N ILE A 48 -27.35 -11.74 6.25
CA ILE A 48 -25.99 -11.28 6.59
C ILE A 48 -25.13 -11.34 5.34
N GLU A 49 -25.08 -12.47 4.63
CA GLU A 49 -24.34 -12.64 3.38
C GLU A 49 -24.77 -11.64 2.29
N HIS A 50 -26.08 -11.42 2.17
CA HIS A 50 -26.59 -10.41 1.24
C HIS A 50 -26.14 -8.98 1.61
N GLY A 51 -26.15 -8.65 2.89
CA GLY A 51 -25.66 -7.36 3.41
C GLY A 51 -24.17 -7.17 3.15
N GLN A 52 -23.34 -8.18 3.42
CA GLN A 52 -21.90 -8.19 3.14
C GLN A 52 -21.62 -7.97 1.64
N SER A 53 -22.32 -8.70 0.76
CA SER A 53 -22.16 -8.56 -0.69
C SER A 53 -22.48 -7.14 -1.15
N ARG A 54 -23.56 -6.54 -0.67
CA ARG A 54 -23.91 -5.15 -1.02
C ARG A 54 -22.89 -4.13 -0.54
N LEU A 55 -22.28 -4.34 0.64
CA LEU A 55 -21.22 -3.46 1.13
C LEU A 55 -19.98 -3.56 0.24
N ILE A 56 -19.57 -4.77 -0.12
CA ILE A 56 -18.45 -5.02 -1.01
C ILE A 56 -18.70 -4.38 -2.37
N ASP A 57 -19.86 -4.60 -2.99
CA ASP A 57 -20.22 -4.04 -4.30
C ASP A 57 -20.22 -2.51 -4.28
N ALA A 58 -20.74 -1.89 -3.20
CA ALA A 58 -20.72 -0.46 -3.02
C ALA A 58 -19.27 0.08 -2.90
N SER A 59 -18.42 -0.62 -2.17
CA SER A 59 -17.01 -0.27 -1.98
C SER A 59 -16.23 -0.34 -3.31
N LEU A 60 -16.38 -1.43 -4.05
CA LEU A 60 -15.75 -1.60 -5.37
C LEU A 60 -16.26 -0.55 -6.38
N THR A 61 -17.56 -0.23 -6.32
CA THR A 61 -18.12 0.84 -7.16
C THR A 61 -17.51 2.20 -6.83
N LEU A 62 -17.33 2.53 -5.56
CA LEU A 62 -16.69 3.78 -5.14
C LEU A 62 -15.25 3.89 -5.66
N ILE A 63 -14.45 2.84 -5.52
CA ILE A 63 -13.07 2.82 -6.03
C ILE A 63 -13.06 2.95 -7.56
N ARG A 64 -13.92 2.21 -8.27
CA ARG A 64 -14.03 2.29 -9.73
C ARG A 64 -14.33 3.71 -10.22
N GLU A 65 -15.33 4.36 -9.66
CA GLU A 65 -15.72 5.73 -10.07
C GLU A 65 -14.63 6.74 -9.70
N SER A 66 -13.99 6.58 -8.53
CA SER A 66 -12.87 7.44 -8.13
C SER A 66 -11.68 7.29 -9.08
N ALA A 67 -11.27 6.06 -9.37
CA ALA A 67 -10.15 5.77 -10.29
C ALA A 67 -10.45 6.30 -11.70
N LYS A 68 -11.67 6.08 -12.22
CA LYS A 68 -12.12 6.59 -13.52
C LYS A 68 -11.99 8.10 -13.59
N LEU A 69 -12.49 8.82 -12.58
CA LEU A 69 -12.41 10.28 -12.53
C LEU A 69 -10.94 10.77 -12.54
N ARG A 70 -10.03 10.07 -11.82
CA ARG A 70 -8.61 10.43 -11.80
C ARG A 70 -7.94 10.16 -13.13
N GLY A 71 -8.20 9.00 -13.75
CA GLY A 71 -7.69 8.68 -15.09
C GLY A 71 -8.17 9.69 -16.16
N GLU A 72 -9.44 10.08 -16.12
CA GLU A 72 -9.98 11.12 -17.01
C GLU A 72 -9.28 12.47 -16.80
N LEU A 73 -9.05 12.87 -15.56
CA LEU A 73 -8.33 14.11 -15.23
C LEU A 73 -6.90 14.10 -15.80
N VAL A 74 -6.15 13.02 -15.58
CA VAL A 74 -4.78 12.89 -16.09
C VAL A 74 -4.75 12.99 -17.61
N ARG A 75 -5.66 12.29 -18.30
CA ARG A 75 -5.78 12.35 -19.77
C ARG A 75 -6.15 13.74 -20.27
N ALA A 76 -7.06 14.44 -19.60
CA ALA A 76 -7.47 15.81 -19.96
C ALA A 76 -6.34 16.84 -19.82
N LEU A 77 -5.38 16.61 -18.92
CA LEU A 77 -4.19 17.45 -18.74
C LEU A 77 -3.04 17.17 -19.74
N GLY A 78 -3.31 16.39 -20.78
CA GLY A 78 -2.32 16.00 -21.78
C GLY A 78 -1.70 14.62 -21.53
N GLY A 79 -2.23 13.88 -20.57
CA GLY A 79 -1.81 12.52 -20.23
C GLY A 79 -0.48 12.45 -19.49
N ALA A 80 -0.10 11.23 -19.18
CA ALA A 80 1.21 10.83 -18.67
C ALA A 80 1.47 9.41 -19.20
N VAL A 81 2.71 8.97 -19.23
CA VAL A 81 3.04 7.56 -19.52
C VAL A 81 2.67 6.69 -18.31
N ALA A 82 2.88 7.22 -17.11
CA ALA A 82 2.43 6.62 -15.87
C ALA A 82 2.17 7.73 -14.84
N SER A 83 1.07 7.63 -14.10
CA SER A 83 0.69 8.53 -13.01
C SER A 83 0.46 7.72 -11.75
N THR A 84 1.09 8.11 -10.65
CA THR A 84 0.91 7.44 -9.36
C THR A 84 -0.48 7.71 -8.80
N SER A 85 -1.14 6.67 -8.32
CA SER A 85 -2.44 6.78 -7.66
C SER A 85 -2.41 6.20 -6.26
N LEU A 86 -2.63 7.06 -5.24
CA LEU A 86 -2.73 6.61 -3.85
C LEU A 86 -4.02 5.82 -3.63
N LEU A 87 -3.89 4.67 -2.97
CA LEU A 87 -4.98 3.84 -2.53
C LEU A 87 -4.71 3.39 -1.09
N GLY A 88 -5.56 3.74 -0.14
CA GLY A 88 -5.40 3.29 1.24
C GLY A 88 -6.04 1.93 1.49
N VAL A 89 -5.34 1.07 2.24
CA VAL A 89 -5.82 -0.23 2.70
C VAL A 89 -5.63 -0.31 4.22
N PRO A 90 -6.56 0.27 5.01
CA PRO A 90 -6.45 0.38 6.46
C PRO A 90 -6.77 -0.96 7.17
N LEU A 91 -5.97 -1.99 6.91
CA LEU A 91 -6.06 -3.32 7.53
C LEU A 91 -4.99 -3.46 8.61
N GLY A 92 -5.32 -3.98 9.77
CA GLY A 92 -4.36 -4.13 10.88
C GLY A 92 -4.53 -5.43 11.68
N HIS A 93 -5.55 -6.23 11.38
CA HIS A 93 -5.88 -7.39 12.20
C HIS A 93 -4.98 -8.61 11.97
N ASN A 94 -4.23 -8.64 10.88
CA ASN A 94 -3.27 -9.69 10.57
C ASN A 94 -1.88 -9.44 11.19
N SER A 95 -1.70 -8.29 11.86
CA SER A 95 -0.51 -8.03 12.67
C SER A 95 -0.50 -8.92 13.92
N SER A 96 0.63 -9.56 14.18
CA SER A 96 0.83 -10.48 15.30
C SER A 96 0.95 -9.79 16.66
N PHE A 97 1.06 -8.45 16.70
CA PHE A 97 1.26 -7.72 17.96
C PHE A 97 0.29 -6.52 18.11
N LEU A 98 0.46 -5.44 17.34
CA LEU A 98 -0.34 -4.23 17.47
C LEU A 98 -1.05 -3.92 16.15
N GLN A 99 -2.34 -3.63 16.21
CA GLN A 99 -3.18 -3.36 15.03
C GLN A 99 -3.20 -1.89 14.61
N GLY A 100 -2.38 -1.04 15.24
CA GLY A 100 -2.29 0.39 14.94
C GLY A 100 -1.99 0.78 13.49
N PRO A 101 -1.30 -0.04 12.67
CA PRO A 101 -1.11 0.24 11.25
C PRO A 101 -2.39 0.47 10.45
N ALA A 102 -3.54 -0.04 10.86
CA ALA A 102 -4.84 0.29 10.27
C ALA A 102 -5.14 1.80 10.22
N PHE A 103 -4.55 2.59 11.11
CA PHE A 103 -4.74 4.04 11.18
C PHE A 103 -3.73 4.85 10.34
N ALA A 104 -2.81 4.18 9.63
CA ALA A 104 -1.73 4.85 8.90
C ALA A 104 -2.19 5.65 7.66
N PRO A 105 -3.09 5.17 6.78
CA PRO A 105 -3.39 5.87 5.53
C PRO A 105 -3.81 7.34 5.70
N PRO A 106 -4.73 7.72 6.60
CA PRO A 106 -5.09 9.13 6.78
C PRO A 106 -3.93 9.95 7.36
N ARG A 107 -3.11 9.39 8.26
CA ARG A 107 -1.98 10.09 8.87
C ARG A 107 -0.87 10.37 7.88
N ILE A 108 -0.57 9.41 6.98
CA ILE A 108 0.40 9.60 5.89
C ILE A 108 -0.08 10.73 4.97
N ARG A 109 -1.38 10.75 4.58
CA ARG A 109 -1.93 11.83 3.75
C ARG A 109 -1.82 13.21 4.40
N GLU A 110 -2.13 13.31 5.70
CA GLU A 110 -1.94 14.56 6.46
C GLU A 110 -0.48 15.03 6.40
N ALA A 111 0.47 14.11 6.55
CA ALA A 111 1.89 14.42 6.53
C ALA A 111 2.40 14.79 5.12
N ILE A 112 1.90 14.16 4.04
CA ILE A 112 2.24 14.53 2.66
C ILE A 112 1.91 16.01 2.39
N TRP A 113 0.77 16.49 2.89
CA TRP A 113 0.27 17.85 2.66
C TRP A 113 0.51 18.79 3.83
N CYS A 114 1.39 18.41 4.76
CA CYS A 114 1.75 19.25 5.91
C CYS A 114 2.44 20.55 5.46
N GLY A 115 2.07 21.65 6.10
CA GLY A 115 2.65 22.97 5.80
C GLY A 115 4.13 23.14 6.20
N SER A 116 4.72 22.17 6.93
CA SER A 116 6.13 22.20 7.33
C SER A 116 7.08 21.67 6.26
N THR A 117 6.56 21.14 5.14
CA THR A 117 7.35 20.58 4.04
C THR A 117 6.80 21.05 2.69
N ASN A 118 7.64 21.04 1.66
CA ASN A 118 7.17 21.28 0.30
C ASN A 118 6.60 19.99 -0.31
N SER A 119 5.87 20.14 -1.41
CA SER A 119 5.25 19.04 -2.15
C SER A 119 6.11 18.51 -3.31
N THR A 120 7.42 18.80 -3.30
CA THR A 120 8.34 18.40 -4.35
C THR A 120 9.20 17.22 -3.93
N THR A 121 9.47 16.30 -4.84
CA THR A 121 10.41 15.19 -4.64
C THR A 121 11.85 15.63 -4.76
N GLU A 122 12.83 14.80 -4.38
CA GLU A 122 14.26 15.15 -4.58
C GLU A 122 14.64 15.25 -6.08
N GLU A 123 13.91 14.57 -6.96
CA GLU A 123 14.06 14.71 -8.43
C GLU A 123 13.39 15.96 -9.01
N GLY A 124 12.68 16.74 -8.20
CA GLY A 124 12.01 17.98 -8.62
C GLY A 124 10.61 17.79 -9.19
N LYS A 125 9.97 16.63 -9.05
CA LYS A 125 8.58 16.43 -9.46
C LYS A 125 7.61 17.03 -8.44
N GLU A 126 6.60 17.76 -8.93
CA GLU A 126 5.59 18.42 -8.12
C GLU A 126 4.40 17.48 -7.90
N LEU A 127 4.14 17.07 -6.64
CA LEU A 127 3.06 16.14 -6.30
C LEU A 127 1.65 16.71 -6.50
N ARG A 128 1.51 18.03 -6.59
CA ARG A 128 0.21 18.67 -6.87
C ARG A 128 -0.21 18.54 -8.32
N ASP A 129 0.72 18.15 -9.20
CA ASP A 129 0.40 17.81 -10.59
C ASP A 129 -0.28 16.42 -10.63
N PRO A 130 -1.54 16.32 -11.08
CA PRO A 130 -2.23 15.03 -11.18
C PRO A 130 -1.55 14.02 -12.10
N ARG A 131 -0.66 14.47 -13.00
CA ARG A 131 0.17 13.58 -13.82
C ARG A 131 1.27 12.89 -13.00
N VAL A 132 1.63 13.43 -11.84
CA VAL A 132 2.57 12.83 -10.89
C VAL A 132 1.84 12.02 -9.84
N LEU A 133 0.82 12.62 -9.18
CA LEU A 133 0.12 11.99 -8.07
C LEU A 133 -1.37 12.32 -8.08
N THR A 134 -2.18 11.27 -7.98
CA THR A 134 -3.63 11.37 -7.69
C THR A 134 -3.97 10.58 -6.42
N ASP A 135 -5.19 10.70 -5.93
CA ASP A 135 -5.66 9.97 -4.74
C ASP A 135 -7.06 9.43 -5.01
N VAL A 136 -7.23 8.12 -4.95
CA VAL A 136 -8.51 7.43 -5.16
C VAL A 136 -9.28 7.16 -3.86
N GLY A 137 -8.66 7.38 -2.70
CA GLY A 137 -9.26 7.15 -1.38
C GLY A 137 -8.86 5.83 -0.74
N ASP A 138 -9.65 5.37 0.22
CA ASP A 138 -9.41 4.15 0.98
C ASP A 138 -10.45 3.07 0.65
N ILE A 139 -10.01 1.81 0.67
CA ILE A 139 -10.91 0.65 0.71
C ILE A 139 -11.40 0.53 2.17
N PRO A 140 -12.71 0.45 2.44
CA PRO A 140 -13.23 0.32 3.80
C PRO A 140 -13.08 -1.11 4.33
N VAL A 141 -11.84 -1.63 4.36
CA VAL A 141 -11.54 -3.03 4.70
C VAL A 141 -11.90 -3.37 6.14
N GLN A 142 -11.73 -2.43 7.07
CA GLN A 142 -12.07 -2.64 8.46
C GLN A 142 -13.58 -2.79 8.64
N GLU A 143 -14.35 -1.93 7.99
CA GLU A 143 -15.82 -1.99 8.02
C GLU A 143 -16.35 -3.26 7.36
N ILE A 144 -15.73 -3.70 6.26
CA ILE A 144 -16.08 -4.95 5.58
C ILE A 144 -15.82 -6.14 6.52
N ARG A 145 -14.66 -6.16 7.18
CA ARG A 145 -14.30 -7.19 8.14
C ARG A 145 -15.21 -7.19 9.36
N ASP A 146 -15.52 -6.03 9.92
CA ASP A 146 -16.41 -5.89 11.09
C ASP A 146 -17.84 -6.40 10.82
N CYS A 147 -18.20 -6.53 9.54
CA CYS A 147 -19.44 -7.19 9.11
C CYS A 147 -19.29 -8.71 8.99
N GLY A 148 -18.20 -9.31 9.46
CA GLY A 148 -17.97 -10.76 9.49
C GLY A 148 -17.55 -11.35 8.15
N VAL A 149 -16.94 -10.57 7.27
CA VAL A 149 -16.37 -11.08 6.02
C VAL A 149 -15.06 -11.79 6.32
N GLU A 150 -14.94 -13.03 5.86
CA GLU A 150 -13.76 -13.88 6.02
C GLU A 150 -12.55 -13.34 5.25
N ASP A 151 -11.35 -13.68 5.72
CA ASP A 151 -10.09 -13.14 5.20
C ASP A 151 -9.88 -13.43 3.71
N ASP A 152 -10.20 -14.63 3.21
CA ASP A 152 -10.15 -14.97 1.78
C ASP A 152 -10.92 -13.97 0.92
N ARG A 153 -12.13 -13.66 1.35
CA ARG A 153 -13.00 -12.72 0.64
C ARG A 153 -12.49 -11.29 0.76
N LEU A 154 -11.94 -10.93 1.93
CA LEU A 154 -11.34 -9.62 2.16
C LEU A 154 -10.12 -9.40 1.28
N MET A 155 -9.19 -10.39 1.19
CA MET A 155 -8.05 -10.36 0.27
C MET A 155 -8.49 -10.21 -1.19
N ASN A 156 -9.59 -10.86 -1.58
CA ASN A 156 -10.16 -10.68 -2.91
C ASN A 156 -10.68 -9.27 -3.16
N VAL A 157 -11.35 -8.63 -2.18
CA VAL A 157 -11.82 -7.23 -2.30
C VAL A 157 -10.66 -6.27 -2.47
N ILE A 158 -9.56 -6.44 -1.73
CA ILE A 158 -8.35 -5.63 -1.89
C ILE A 158 -7.78 -5.81 -3.30
N SER A 159 -7.62 -7.06 -3.75
CA SER A 159 -7.10 -7.38 -5.08
C SER A 159 -7.95 -6.76 -6.20
N GLU A 160 -9.28 -6.89 -6.15
CA GLU A 160 -10.18 -6.31 -7.13
C GLU A 160 -10.13 -4.77 -7.13
N SER A 161 -10.01 -4.14 -5.96
CA SER A 161 -9.87 -2.68 -5.85
C SER A 161 -8.61 -2.18 -6.55
N VAL A 162 -7.49 -2.87 -6.39
CA VAL A 162 -6.23 -2.55 -7.08
C VAL A 162 -6.37 -2.71 -8.60
N LYS A 163 -7.01 -3.78 -9.06
CA LYS A 163 -7.27 -3.99 -10.50
C LYS A 163 -8.11 -2.88 -11.10
N LEU A 164 -9.14 -2.39 -10.38
CA LEU A 164 -9.97 -1.26 -10.81
C LEU A 164 -9.17 0.03 -10.99
N VAL A 165 -8.19 0.30 -10.12
CA VAL A 165 -7.27 1.42 -10.31
C VAL A 165 -6.46 1.24 -11.58
N MET A 166 -5.87 0.05 -11.77
CA MET A 166 -5.04 -0.26 -12.94
C MET A 166 -5.82 -0.40 -14.27
N GLU A 167 -7.15 -0.46 -14.22
CA GLU A 167 -8.00 -0.36 -15.43
C GLU A 167 -7.98 1.04 -16.04
N GLN A 168 -7.62 2.04 -15.26
CA GLN A 168 -7.63 3.44 -15.67
C GLN A 168 -6.22 3.87 -16.09
N ASP A 169 -5.77 3.44 -17.27
CA ASP A 169 -4.52 3.94 -17.84
C ASP A 169 -4.51 5.49 -17.83
N PRO A 170 -3.44 6.14 -17.35
CA PRO A 170 -2.12 5.62 -16.97
C PRO A 170 -1.91 5.41 -15.46
N LEU A 171 -2.96 5.16 -14.66
CA LEU A 171 -2.84 5.06 -13.20
C LEU A 171 -2.05 3.81 -12.77
N ARG A 172 -1.06 4.02 -11.88
CA ARG A 172 -0.29 2.96 -11.22
C ARG A 172 -0.49 3.05 -9.70
N PRO A 173 -0.84 1.97 -9.01
CA PRO A 173 -1.15 2.02 -7.58
C PRO A 173 0.11 2.22 -6.74
N LEU A 174 0.01 3.16 -5.78
CA LEU A 174 0.87 3.27 -4.61
C LEU A 174 -0.02 3.09 -3.39
N VAL A 175 0.14 1.95 -2.71
CA VAL A 175 -0.76 1.56 -1.63
C VAL A 175 -0.24 2.08 -0.30
N LEU A 176 -1.10 2.74 0.46
CA LEU A 176 -0.84 3.12 1.84
C LEU A 176 -1.42 2.03 2.73
N GLY A 177 -0.56 1.24 3.34
CA GLY A 177 -0.97 0.12 4.16
C GLY A 177 -1.36 0.52 5.56
N GLY A 178 -1.92 -0.38 6.10
CA GLY A 178 -2.04 -1.16 7.23
C GLY A 178 -0.82 -2.04 7.52
N ASP A 179 -1.11 -3.22 8.03
CA ASP A 179 -0.07 -4.24 8.25
C ASP A 179 0.41 -4.86 6.93
N HIS A 180 1.53 -5.60 6.96
CA HIS A 180 2.18 -6.13 5.76
C HIS A 180 1.37 -7.20 5.02
N SER A 181 0.27 -7.72 5.60
CA SER A 181 -0.57 -8.72 4.94
C SER A 181 -1.21 -8.21 3.66
N ILE A 182 -1.36 -6.89 3.53
CA ILE A 182 -1.98 -6.26 2.35
C ILE A 182 -1.14 -6.42 1.08
N SER A 183 0.18 -6.61 1.21
CA SER A 183 1.08 -6.73 0.05
C SER A 183 0.77 -7.97 -0.79
N TYR A 184 0.30 -9.07 -0.17
CA TYR A 184 -0.10 -10.25 -0.91
C TYR A 184 -1.23 -9.98 -1.93
N PRO A 185 -2.43 -9.51 -1.55
CA PRO A 185 -3.49 -9.26 -2.51
C PRO A 185 -3.16 -8.12 -3.50
N VAL A 186 -2.31 -7.16 -3.12
CA VAL A 186 -1.87 -6.08 -4.02
C VAL A 186 -0.96 -6.63 -5.10
N VAL A 187 0.10 -7.37 -4.75
CA VAL A 187 1.02 -7.98 -5.73
C VAL A 187 0.30 -8.97 -6.63
N ARG A 188 -0.62 -9.78 -6.09
CA ARG A 188 -1.48 -10.67 -6.88
C ARG A 188 -2.25 -9.88 -7.94
N ALA A 189 -2.91 -8.80 -7.56
CA ALA A 189 -3.67 -7.97 -8.49
C ALA A 189 -2.78 -7.37 -9.59
N VAL A 190 -1.60 -6.86 -9.23
CA VAL A 190 -0.64 -6.29 -10.17
C VAL A 190 -0.16 -7.35 -11.16
N SER A 191 0.27 -8.52 -10.68
CA SER A 191 0.75 -9.63 -11.50
C SER A 191 -0.34 -10.13 -12.47
N GLU A 192 -1.55 -10.37 -11.96
CA GLU A 192 -2.69 -10.82 -12.77
C GLU A 192 -3.08 -9.77 -13.83
N LYS A 193 -3.13 -8.49 -13.46
CA LYS A 193 -3.50 -7.41 -14.39
C LYS A 193 -2.48 -7.21 -15.49
N LEU A 194 -1.20 -7.35 -15.19
CA LEU A 194 -0.11 -7.25 -16.15
C LEU A 194 0.09 -8.56 -16.99
N GLY A 195 -0.55 -9.65 -16.59
CA GLY A 195 -0.48 -10.95 -17.28
C GLY A 195 0.87 -11.65 -17.08
N GLY A 196 1.45 -11.57 -15.88
CA GLY A 196 2.67 -12.30 -15.52
C GLY A 196 3.37 -11.72 -14.28
N PRO A 197 4.40 -12.43 -13.77
CA PRO A 197 5.07 -12.07 -12.54
C PRO A 197 5.83 -10.73 -12.62
N VAL A 198 6.06 -10.15 -11.46
CA VAL A 198 6.94 -8.99 -11.25
C VAL A 198 8.23 -9.40 -10.53
N ASP A 199 9.25 -8.54 -10.54
CA ASP A 199 10.32 -8.62 -9.56
C ASP A 199 9.99 -7.72 -8.37
N ILE A 200 10.37 -8.11 -7.15
CA ILE A 200 10.06 -7.37 -5.93
C ILE A 200 11.34 -6.87 -5.26
N LEU A 201 11.39 -5.57 -4.97
CA LEU A 201 12.28 -5.00 -3.96
C LEU A 201 11.48 -4.86 -2.66
N HIS A 202 11.91 -5.55 -1.61
CA HIS A 202 11.31 -5.55 -0.29
C HIS A 202 12.30 -4.99 0.73
N LEU A 203 11.94 -3.87 1.35
CA LEU A 203 12.71 -3.24 2.43
C LEU A 203 12.01 -3.51 3.75
N ASP A 204 12.68 -4.20 4.69
CA ASP A 204 12.06 -4.69 5.92
C ASP A 204 13.13 -5.13 6.94
N ALA A 205 12.80 -5.10 8.22
CA ALA A 205 13.57 -5.79 9.27
C ALA A 205 13.35 -7.30 9.25
N HIS A 206 12.20 -7.75 8.79
CA HIS A 206 11.67 -9.11 8.82
C HIS A 206 11.59 -9.73 7.42
N PRO A 207 11.64 -11.06 7.26
CA PRO A 207 11.52 -11.68 5.95
C PRO A 207 10.08 -11.82 5.45
N ASP A 208 9.08 -11.79 6.33
CA ASP A 208 7.64 -11.93 6.09
C ASP A 208 7.26 -13.08 5.14
N ILE A 209 7.97 -14.22 5.30
CA ILE A 209 7.94 -15.36 4.38
C ILE A 209 7.60 -16.68 5.09
N TYR A 210 7.09 -16.62 6.31
CA TYR A 210 6.64 -17.81 7.04
C TYR A 210 5.48 -18.49 6.32
N ASP A 211 5.39 -19.81 6.43
CA ASP A 211 4.29 -20.57 5.80
C ASP A 211 2.93 -20.18 6.40
N ALA A 212 2.84 -20.19 7.71
CA ALA A 212 1.73 -19.61 8.48
C ALA A 212 2.28 -19.15 9.83
N PHE A 213 1.89 -17.97 10.27
CA PHE A 213 2.29 -17.47 11.57
C PHE A 213 1.13 -17.65 12.56
N GLU A 214 1.37 -18.40 13.64
CA GLU A 214 0.33 -18.77 14.62
C GLU A 214 -0.94 -19.38 13.99
N GLY A 215 -0.77 -20.14 12.91
CA GLY A 215 -1.86 -20.78 12.17
C GLY A 215 -2.59 -19.87 11.18
N ASN A 216 -2.23 -18.59 11.10
CA ASN A 216 -2.78 -17.64 10.13
C ASN A 216 -1.92 -17.60 8.87
N VAL A 217 -2.44 -18.09 7.74
CA VAL A 217 -1.79 -18.06 6.43
C VAL A 217 -1.76 -16.65 5.82
N TYR A 218 -2.63 -15.76 6.29
CA TYR A 218 -2.68 -14.34 5.90
C TYR A 218 -2.03 -13.40 6.91
N SER A 219 -1.26 -13.95 7.87
CA SER A 219 -0.48 -13.10 8.77
C SER A 219 0.40 -12.14 7.99
N HIS A 220 0.64 -10.95 8.54
CA HIS A 220 1.60 -10.00 7.99
C HIS A 220 2.98 -10.64 7.78
N ALA A 221 3.38 -11.55 8.68
CA ALA A 221 4.64 -12.30 8.60
C ALA A 221 4.68 -13.37 7.48
N SER A 222 3.59 -13.60 6.72
CA SER A 222 3.47 -14.68 5.73
C SER A 222 3.19 -14.17 4.30
N SER A 223 3.15 -12.86 4.10
CA SER A 223 2.74 -12.22 2.84
C SER A 223 3.59 -12.66 1.66
N PHE A 224 4.90 -12.70 1.80
CA PHE A 224 5.80 -13.07 0.71
C PHE A 224 5.81 -14.56 0.43
N ALA A 225 5.46 -15.41 1.40
CA ALA A 225 5.22 -16.82 1.13
C ALA A 225 4.03 -16.98 0.16
N ARG A 226 2.91 -16.32 0.43
CA ARG A 226 1.72 -16.35 -0.46
C ARG A 226 2.01 -15.80 -1.85
N ILE A 227 2.81 -14.73 -1.95
CA ILE A 227 3.22 -14.13 -3.22
C ILE A 227 4.06 -15.12 -4.04
N MET A 228 5.06 -15.74 -3.43
CA MET A 228 5.97 -16.67 -4.11
C MET A 228 5.27 -17.98 -4.48
N GLU A 229 4.44 -18.54 -3.61
CA GLU A 229 3.64 -19.74 -3.90
C GLU A 229 2.64 -19.53 -5.04
N GLY A 230 2.04 -18.34 -5.12
CA GLY A 230 1.13 -17.97 -6.20
C GLY A 230 1.82 -17.72 -7.54
N GLY A 231 3.16 -17.68 -7.59
CA GLY A 231 3.91 -17.36 -8.79
C GLY A 231 3.73 -15.90 -9.25
N TYR A 232 3.31 -15.01 -8.36
CA TYR A 232 3.08 -13.60 -8.67
C TYR A 232 4.38 -12.79 -8.75
N ALA A 233 5.45 -13.28 -8.14
CA ALA A 233 6.79 -12.74 -8.28
C ALA A 233 7.77 -13.81 -8.80
N ARG A 234 8.74 -13.35 -9.61
CA ARG A 234 9.86 -14.19 -10.07
C ARG A 234 11.07 -14.07 -9.15
N ARG A 235 11.43 -12.85 -8.79
CA ARG A 235 12.52 -12.54 -7.87
C ARG A 235 11.98 -11.76 -6.68
N LEU A 236 12.45 -12.14 -5.51
CA LEU A 236 12.25 -11.40 -4.26
C LEU A 236 13.62 -11.01 -3.72
N LEU A 237 13.91 -9.71 -3.71
CA LEU A 237 15.14 -9.14 -3.17
C LEU A 237 14.78 -8.38 -1.90
N GLN A 238 15.29 -8.84 -0.76
CA GLN A 238 15.03 -8.30 0.58
C GLN A 238 16.27 -7.55 1.10
N VAL A 239 16.08 -6.34 1.61
CA VAL A 239 17.15 -5.50 2.18
C VAL A 239 16.70 -4.95 3.52
N GLY A 240 17.58 -5.00 4.51
CA GLY A 240 17.29 -4.51 5.85
C GLY A 240 17.09 -5.61 6.89
N ILE A 241 17.05 -6.87 6.45
CA ILE A 241 16.72 -8.03 7.26
C ILE A 241 17.69 -8.16 8.45
N ARG A 242 17.13 -8.22 9.66
CA ARG A 242 17.90 -8.36 10.91
C ARG A 242 17.18 -9.15 12.01
N SER A 243 15.88 -9.38 11.82
CA SER A 243 15.04 -10.21 12.69
C SER A 243 14.53 -11.40 11.88
N ILE A 244 15.30 -12.47 11.86
CA ILE A 244 15.02 -13.68 11.07
C ILE A 244 15.43 -14.94 11.84
N ASN A 245 14.52 -15.90 11.94
CA ASN A 245 14.75 -17.20 12.57
C ASN A 245 15.15 -18.28 11.54
N ILE A 246 15.28 -19.53 12.02
CA ILE A 246 15.65 -20.68 11.18
C ILE A 246 14.61 -20.92 10.08
N GLU A 247 13.33 -20.91 10.42
CA GLU A 247 12.22 -21.11 9.47
C GLU A 247 12.25 -20.06 8.34
N GLY A 248 12.40 -18.77 8.67
CA GLY A 248 12.50 -17.71 7.68
C GLY A 248 13.68 -17.90 6.73
N ARG A 249 14.82 -18.44 7.22
CA ARG A 249 15.98 -18.80 6.39
C ARG A 249 15.71 -19.99 5.48
N GLU A 250 15.01 -21.01 5.97
CA GLU A 250 14.64 -22.19 5.19
C GLU A 250 13.64 -21.83 4.09
N GLN A 251 12.63 -21.04 4.41
CA GLN A 251 11.66 -20.53 3.43
C GLN A 251 12.36 -19.62 2.39
N GLY A 252 13.26 -18.75 2.82
CA GLY A 252 14.06 -17.93 1.90
C GLY A 252 14.85 -18.78 0.90
N LYS A 253 15.46 -19.88 1.36
CA LYS A 253 16.15 -20.85 0.48
C LYS A 253 15.19 -21.57 -0.45
N ARG A 254 14.03 -22.02 0.07
CA ARG A 254 12.98 -22.71 -0.72
C ARG A 254 12.53 -21.88 -1.91
N PHE A 255 12.34 -20.57 -1.72
CA PHE A 255 11.87 -19.66 -2.75
C PHE A 255 13.01 -18.96 -3.53
N GLY A 256 14.28 -19.21 -3.19
CA GLY A 256 15.43 -18.57 -3.86
C GLY A 256 15.50 -17.07 -3.60
N VAL A 257 15.12 -16.61 -2.41
CA VAL A 257 15.11 -15.20 -2.03
C VAL A 257 16.51 -14.65 -1.88
N GLU A 258 16.76 -13.48 -2.44
CA GLU A 258 18.00 -12.73 -2.30
C GLU A 258 17.92 -11.84 -1.04
N GLN A 259 18.54 -12.27 0.07
CA GLN A 259 18.47 -11.56 1.36
C GLN A 259 19.78 -10.82 1.67
N TYR A 260 19.69 -9.49 1.75
CA TYR A 260 20.77 -8.61 2.20
C TYR A 260 20.54 -8.22 3.66
N GLU A 261 21.15 -9.02 4.56
CA GLU A 261 21.02 -8.81 6.00
C GLU A 261 21.84 -7.60 6.47
N MET A 262 21.35 -6.87 7.47
CA MET A 262 22.01 -5.66 8.00
C MET A 262 23.42 -5.91 8.49
N ARG A 263 23.71 -7.09 9.07
CA ARG A 263 25.06 -7.44 9.55
C ARG A 263 26.15 -7.41 8.47
N THR A 264 25.76 -7.55 7.19
CA THR A 264 26.68 -7.51 6.04
C THR A 264 26.48 -6.27 5.19
N PHE A 265 25.34 -5.60 5.29
CA PHE A 265 24.95 -4.46 4.48
C PHE A 265 26.02 -3.37 4.37
N SER A 266 26.66 -3.02 5.50
CA SER A 266 27.69 -1.98 5.51
C SER A 266 28.94 -2.34 4.70
N ARG A 267 29.17 -3.65 4.45
CA ARG A 267 30.32 -4.18 3.68
C ARG A 267 29.95 -4.40 2.22
N ASP A 268 28.71 -4.77 1.94
CA ASP A 268 28.24 -5.26 0.64
C ASP A 268 27.40 -4.22 -0.13
N ARG A 269 27.62 -2.93 0.13
CA ARG A 269 26.85 -1.82 -0.50
C ARG A 269 27.03 -1.74 -2.02
N HIS A 270 28.01 -2.42 -2.60
CA HIS A 270 28.29 -2.37 -4.05
C HIS A 270 27.11 -2.85 -4.92
N PHE A 271 26.23 -3.72 -4.39
CA PHE A 271 25.04 -4.13 -5.15
C PHE A 271 24.09 -2.95 -5.44
N LEU A 272 24.11 -1.91 -4.60
CA LEU A 272 23.28 -0.69 -4.80
C LEU A 272 23.70 0.13 -6.03
N GLU A 273 24.97 0.05 -6.44
CA GLU A 273 25.49 0.84 -7.56
C GLU A 273 24.85 0.42 -8.90
N ASN A 274 24.42 -0.84 -9.01
CA ASN A 274 23.85 -1.43 -10.22
C ASN A 274 22.57 -2.23 -9.92
N LEU A 275 21.76 -1.77 -8.98
CA LEU A 275 20.52 -2.45 -8.61
C LEU A 275 19.52 -2.42 -9.77
N LYS A 276 19.36 -3.56 -10.44
CA LYS A 276 18.48 -3.71 -11.61
C LYS A 276 17.50 -4.85 -11.42
N LEU A 277 16.22 -4.55 -11.58
CA LEU A 277 15.10 -5.48 -11.49
C LEU A 277 14.16 -5.29 -12.69
N GLY A 278 13.25 -6.24 -12.90
CA GLY A 278 12.19 -6.13 -13.90
C GLY A 278 12.56 -6.60 -15.31
N GLU A 279 13.81 -7.00 -15.57
CA GLU A 279 14.21 -7.49 -16.90
C GLU A 279 13.60 -8.85 -17.19
N GLY A 280 12.84 -8.94 -18.28
CA GLY A 280 12.17 -10.19 -18.71
C GLY A 280 10.90 -10.54 -17.92
N VAL A 281 10.40 -9.63 -17.08
CA VAL A 281 9.11 -9.74 -16.39
C VAL A 281 8.25 -8.51 -16.63
N LYS A 282 7.11 -8.39 -15.94
CA LYS A 282 6.11 -7.34 -16.18
C LYS A 282 6.44 -5.99 -15.52
N GLY A 283 7.48 -5.92 -14.71
CA GLY A 283 7.95 -4.72 -14.05
C GLY A 283 8.45 -5.00 -12.64
N VAL A 284 8.62 -3.94 -11.88
CA VAL A 284 9.11 -3.97 -10.50
C VAL A 284 8.02 -3.52 -9.54
N TYR A 285 7.81 -4.28 -8.49
CA TYR A 285 7.04 -3.88 -7.31
C TYR A 285 7.99 -3.49 -6.18
N ILE A 286 7.69 -2.41 -5.47
CA ILE A 286 8.46 -1.99 -4.29
C ILE A 286 7.56 -2.10 -3.06
N SER A 287 7.96 -2.91 -2.08
CA SER A 287 7.31 -2.97 -0.77
C SER A 287 8.24 -2.37 0.28
N ILE A 288 7.76 -1.38 1.02
CA ILE A 288 8.51 -0.75 2.11
C ILE A 288 7.75 -0.93 3.42
N ASP A 289 8.27 -1.82 4.25
CA ASP A 289 7.96 -1.81 5.67
C ASP A 289 8.70 -0.64 6.33
N VAL A 290 7.99 0.19 7.10
CA VAL A 290 8.61 1.35 7.75
C VAL A 290 9.63 0.92 8.80
N ASP A 291 9.52 -0.31 9.34
CA ASP A 291 10.48 -0.85 10.30
C ASP A 291 11.80 -1.32 9.68
N CYS A 292 11.95 -1.30 8.34
CA CYS A 292 13.25 -1.44 7.69
C CYS A 292 14.25 -0.39 8.19
N LEU A 293 13.71 0.78 8.57
CA LEU A 293 14.48 1.87 9.16
C LEU A 293 14.88 1.55 10.60
N ASP A 294 16.02 2.10 11.02
CA ASP A 294 16.37 2.10 12.44
C ASP A 294 15.33 2.90 13.23
N PRO A 295 14.93 2.46 14.44
CA PRO A 295 13.99 3.17 15.28
C PRO A 295 14.39 4.61 15.63
N ALA A 296 15.67 4.97 15.47
CA ALA A 296 16.13 6.35 15.59
C ALA A 296 15.55 7.27 14.50
N PHE A 297 15.15 6.73 13.35
CA PHE A 297 14.52 7.46 12.25
C PHE A 297 13.00 7.27 12.21
N ALA A 298 12.50 6.10 12.57
CA ALA A 298 11.10 5.73 12.48
C ALA A 298 10.64 4.92 13.70
N PRO A 299 10.43 5.56 14.87
CA PRO A 299 9.99 4.86 16.08
C PRO A 299 8.53 4.39 16.04
N GLY A 300 7.69 4.94 15.15
CA GLY A 300 6.25 4.69 15.08
C GLY A 300 5.92 3.41 14.30
N VAL A 301 6.40 2.26 14.79
CA VAL A 301 6.14 0.94 14.21
C VAL A 301 5.66 -0.03 15.30
N SER A 302 5.00 -1.12 14.92
CA SER A 302 4.54 -2.15 15.85
C SER A 302 5.69 -3.02 16.33
N HIS A 303 6.58 -3.45 15.44
CA HIS A 303 7.72 -4.32 15.72
C HIS A 303 9.01 -3.50 15.63
N ILE A 304 9.55 -3.12 16.81
CA ILE A 304 10.75 -2.29 16.88
C ILE A 304 11.98 -3.19 16.88
N GLU A 305 12.82 -3.07 15.84
CA GLU A 305 14.07 -3.83 15.73
C GLU A 305 15.25 -2.86 15.49
N PRO A 306 16.14 -2.63 16.49
CA PRO A 306 17.30 -1.74 16.33
C PRO A 306 18.35 -2.28 15.34
N GLY A 307 19.17 -1.37 14.79
CA GLY A 307 20.25 -1.71 13.85
C GLY A 307 19.80 -1.70 12.39
N GLY A 308 18.75 -0.93 12.08
CA GLY A 308 18.15 -0.81 10.74
C GLY A 308 18.89 0.11 9.78
N LEU A 309 18.26 0.34 8.63
CA LEU A 309 18.73 1.27 7.61
C LEU A 309 18.59 2.72 8.10
N SER A 310 19.52 3.57 7.71
CA SER A 310 19.26 5.01 7.78
C SER A 310 18.24 5.41 6.72
N PHE A 311 17.54 6.51 6.95
CA PHE A 311 16.61 7.03 5.96
C PHE A 311 17.30 7.34 4.61
N ARG A 312 18.55 7.83 4.66
CA ARG A 312 19.35 8.08 3.45
C ARG A 312 19.75 6.79 2.72
N ASP A 313 19.99 5.68 3.44
CA ASP A 313 20.23 4.39 2.81
C ASP A 313 19.02 3.96 1.98
N VAL A 314 17.80 4.09 2.54
CA VAL A 314 16.56 3.78 1.81
C VAL A 314 16.40 4.64 0.56
N LEU A 315 16.61 5.96 0.67
CA LEU A 315 16.55 6.85 -0.50
C LEU A 315 17.60 6.49 -1.56
N ASN A 316 18.82 6.15 -1.15
CA ASN A 316 19.87 5.74 -2.08
C ASN A 316 19.49 4.43 -2.80
N ILE A 317 18.89 3.46 -2.10
CA ILE A 317 18.37 2.23 -2.71
C ILE A 317 17.31 2.58 -3.76
N LEU A 318 16.34 3.42 -3.42
CA LEU A 318 15.29 3.82 -4.33
C LEU A 318 15.85 4.57 -5.56
N HIS A 319 16.75 5.53 -5.34
CA HIS A 319 17.32 6.34 -6.43
C HIS A 319 18.17 5.49 -7.39
N ASN A 320 18.94 4.52 -6.89
CA ASN A 320 19.79 3.66 -7.71
C ASN A 320 19.03 2.53 -8.40
N LEU A 321 17.83 2.17 -7.92
CA LEU A 321 17.03 1.12 -8.54
C LEU A 321 16.67 1.46 -9.98
N GLN A 322 17.08 0.59 -10.89
CA GLN A 322 16.74 0.63 -12.31
C GLN A 322 15.65 -0.40 -12.61
N GLY A 323 14.63 0.02 -13.34
CA GLY A 323 13.50 -0.82 -13.74
C GLY A 323 12.23 0.00 -13.96
N ASP A 324 11.21 -0.63 -14.51
CA ASP A 324 9.89 -0.04 -14.62
C ASP A 324 9.08 -0.32 -13.36
N ILE A 325 8.92 0.69 -12.51
CA ILE A 325 8.16 0.56 -11.26
C ILE A 325 6.67 0.62 -11.59
N VAL A 326 6.00 -0.51 -11.47
CA VAL A 326 4.58 -0.66 -11.86
C VAL A 326 3.61 -0.45 -10.71
N ALA A 327 4.07 -0.68 -9.48
CA ALA A 327 3.31 -0.43 -8.25
C ALA A 327 4.24 -0.42 -7.04
N ALA A 328 3.75 0.06 -5.90
CA ALA A 328 4.46 0.01 -4.62
C ALA A 328 3.48 0.03 -3.45
N ASP A 329 3.98 -0.31 -2.25
CA ASP A 329 3.29 -0.04 -0.98
C ASP A 329 4.24 0.54 0.08
N VAL A 330 3.64 1.18 1.09
CA VAL A 330 4.29 1.60 2.35
C VAL A 330 3.42 1.10 3.48
N VAL A 331 3.95 0.21 4.32
CA VAL A 331 3.21 -0.56 5.33
C VAL A 331 3.82 -0.45 6.73
N GLU A 332 3.13 -0.97 7.74
CA GLU A 332 3.53 -1.12 9.14
C GLU A 332 3.79 0.20 9.90
N PHE A 333 3.56 1.37 9.31
CA PHE A 333 3.52 2.60 10.09
C PHE A 333 2.40 2.52 11.14
N ASN A 334 2.75 2.63 12.41
CA ASN A 334 1.79 2.62 13.51
C ASN A 334 1.66 4.02 14.13
N PRO A 335 0.62 4.80 13.78
CA PRO A 335 0.42 6.15 14.31
C PRO A 335 0.24 6.22 15.82
N GLN A 336 -0.18 5.13 16.46
CA GLN A 336 -0.37 5.07 17.91
C GLN A 336 0.97 4.98 18.69
N ARG A 337 2.05 4.66 17.97
CA ARG A 337 3.41 4.54 18.51
C ARG A 337 4.32 5.67 18.04
N ASP A 338 3.81 6.57 17.19
CA ASP A 338 4.58 7.69 16.68
C ASP A 338 4.89 8.73 17.76
N THR A 339 5.89 9.55 17.51
CA THR A 339 6.23 10.69 18.36
C THR A 339 5.12 11.74 18.35
N VAL A 340 5.07 12.59 19.37
CA VAL A 340 4.05 13.64 19.50
C VAL A 340 4.03 14.59 18.30
N ASP A 341 5.19 14.83 17.70
CA ASP A 341 5.36 15.68 16.50
C ASP A 341 5.17 14.93 15.18
N GLY A 342 4.86 13.63 15.21
CA GLY A 342 4.56 12.83 14.03
C GLY A 342 5.77 12.53 13.14
N MET A 343 6.94 12.30 13.73
CA MET A 343 8.18 12.08 12.99
C MET A 343 8.07 10.93 12.00
N THR A 344 7.52 9.77 12.41
CA THR A 344 7.38 8.61 11.53
C THR A 344 6.35 8.85 10.42
N ALA A 345 5.27 9.60 10.71
CA ALA A 345 4.33 10.04 9.67
C ALA A 345 5.03 10.87 8.59
N MET A 346 5.95 11.78 8.97
CA MET A 346 6.74 12.58 8.03
C MET A 346 7.73 11.72 7.23
N VAL A 347 8.33 10.72 7.85
CA VAL A 347 9.19 9.73 7.20
C VAL A 347 8.40 8.93 6.16
N ALA A 348 7.26 8.35 6.54
CA ALA A 348 6.39 7.61 5.62
C ALA A 348 5.90 8.49 4.46
N ALA A 349 5.51 9.73 4.74
CA ALA A 349 5.12 10.70 3.71
C ALA A 349 6.26 11.01 2.73
N LYS A 350 7.52 11.09 3.20
CA LYS A 350 8.68 11.30 2.34
C LYS A 350 8.95 10.07 1.47
N LEU A 351 8.81 8.84 2.00
CA LEU A 351 8.88 7.61 1.20
C LEU A 351 7.83 7.59 0.09
N VAL A 352 6.59 7.93 0.40
CA VAL A 352 5.49 8.03 -0.58
C VAL A 352 5.81 9.04 -1.68
N ARG A 353 6.38 10.21 -1.33
CA ARG A 353 6.80 11.22 -2.30
C ARG A 353 7.85 10.69 -3.28
N GLU A 354 8.88 10.03 -2.77
CA GLU A 354 9.97 9.50 -3.62
C GLU A 354 9.52 8.30 -4.46
N LEU A 355 8.64 7.44 -3.91
CA LEU A 355 8.00 6.38 -4.69
C LEU A 355 7.12 6.95 -5.81
N ALA A 356 6.37 8.02 -5.54
CA ALA A 356 5.58 8.69 -6.57
C ALA A 356 6.46 9.21 -7.71
N ALA A 357 7.66 9.73 -7.40
CA ALA A 357 8.63 10.14 -8.42
C ALA A 357 9.11 8.95 -9.27
N LYS A 358 9.35 7.80 -8.66
CA LYS A 358 9.81 6.59 -9.35
C LYS A 358 8.74 5.95 -10.23
N ILE A 359 7.48 6.01 -9.84
CA ILE A 359 6.35 5.41 -10.55
C ILE A 359 5.87 6.30 -11.70
N SER A 360 5.76 7.62 -11.47
CA SER A 360 5.25 8.57 -12.48
C SER A 360 6.26 8.80 -13.62
N LYS A 361 5.77 8.83 -14.86
CA LYS A 361 6.57 9.02 -16.09
C LYS A 361 5.85 9.92 -17.09
#